data_2213686f96356cd81ade55143c469656
#
_entry.id   2213686f96356cd81ade55143c469656
#
_cell.length_a   1.000
_cell.length_b   1.000
_cell.length_c   1.000
_cell.angle_alpha   90.00
_cell.angle_beta   90.00
_cell.angle_gamma   90.00
#
_symmetry.space_group_name_H-M   'P 1'
#
loop_
_entity.id
_entity.type
_entity.pdbx_description
1 polymer ?
#
loop_
_entity_poly.entity_id
_entity_poly.type
_entity_poly.pdbx_seq_one_letter_code
_entity_poly.pdbx_strand_id
1 'polypeptide(L)'
;MLEVRNLTKVYGDGTVALRDVSFDVEPGEFLIIIGLSGSGKSTLLRCINRLIDPTAGKILWDGVDVTAARGEELRKIRRQIGMVFQQFNLVKRSSVITNVLAGRLGYAPPGASLFHRFPAIDRELALKALDRVGMHDKARKQARELSGGQQQRVGIARALMQQPRMILADEPVASLDPVLAHSILGHLEVLNREDHITVLCSLHYLDLVQRYASRVIGLREGRLVWRGTAEDIRRMTDAQFREIYGEEAVRTSAGRTAGAEP
;
A
#
# COMPACT_ATOMS: atom_id res chain seq x y z
N MET A 1 -15.11 -6.56 1.41
CA MET A 1 -15.27 -5.63 0.29
C MET A 1 -14.95 -4.22 0.73
N LEU A 2 -14.18 -3.46 -0.03
CA LEU A 2 -13.93 -2.03 0.19
C LEU A 2 -14.76 -1.22 -0.81
N GLU A 3 -15.46 -0.20 -0.30
CA GLU A 3 -16.18 0.75 -1.14
C GLU A 3 -15.73 2.17 -0.82
N VAL A 4 -15.36 2.93 -1.84
CA VAL A 4 -15.02 4.35 -1.76
C VAL A 4 -16.09 5.13 -2.52
N ARG A 5 -16.72 6.09 -1.86
CA ARG A 5 -17.85 6.86 -2.40
C ARG A 5 -17.60 8.36 -2.29
N ASN A 6 -17.51 9.05 -3.42
CA ASN A 6 -17.37 10.50 -3.57
C ASN A 6 -16.26 11.08 -2.68
N LEU A 7 -15.13 10.37 -2.54
CA LEU A 7 -14.06 10.71 -1.62
C LEU A 7 -13.35 11.97 -2.07
N THR A 8 -13.31 12.97 -1.18
CA THR A 8 -12.66 14.25 -1.41
C THR A 8 -11.70 14.55 -0.27
N LYS A 9 -10.50 15.05 -0.61
CA LYS A 9 -9.52 15.53 0.36
C LYS A 9 -8.96 16.87 -0.05
N VAL A 10 -9.17 17.85 0.83
CA VAL A 10 -8.56 19.18 0.78
C VAL A 10 -7.65 19.32 1.99
N TYR A 11 -6.42 19.75 1.79
CA TYR A 11 -5.48 20.05 2.88
C TYR A 11 -5.69 21.47 3.41
N GLY A 12 -5.11 21.79 4.57
CA GLY A 12 -5.29 23.08 5.23
C GLY A 12 -4.74 24.29 4.43
N ASP A 13 -3.82 24.05 3.50
CA ASP A 13 -3.27 25.05 2.58
C ASP A 13 -4.14 25.26 1.33
N GLY A 14 -5.31 24.61 1.25
CA GLY A 14 -6.21 24.67 0.11
C GLY A 14 -5.90 23.66 -1.00
N THR A 15 -4.82 22.89 -0.91
CA THR A 15 -4.47 21.87 -1.91
C THR A 15 -5.53 20.77 -1.98
N VAL A 16 -6.15 20.59 -3.14
CA VAL A 16 -7.14 19.54 -3.38
C VAL A 16 -6.45 18.28 -3.88
N ALA A 17 -6.23 17.31 -3.00
CA ALA A 17 -5.51 16.08 -3.31
C ALA A 17 -6.42 14.98 -3.86
N LEU A 18 -7.71 14.96 -3.52
CA LEU A 18 -8.72 14.05 -4.06
C LEU A 18 -10.00 14.84 -4.37
N ARG A 19 -10.64 14.49 -5.49
CA ARG A 19 -11.87 15.13 -5.99
C ARG A 19 -12.87 14.07 -6.42
N ASP A 20 -13.87 13.81 -5.59
CA ASP A 20 -15.01 12.94 -5.93
C ASP A 20 -14.60 11.54 -6.44
N VAL A 21 -13.64 10.90 -5.77
CA VAL A 21 -13.14 9.57 -6.15
C VAL A 21 -14.11 8.50 -5.66
N SER A 22 -14.59 7.66 -6.59
CA SER A 22 -15.50 6.54 -6.28
C SER A 22 -15.05 5.27 -6.98
N PHE A 23 -14.88 4.18 -6.24
CA PHE A 23 -14.59 2.82 -6.76
C PHE A 23 -14.83 1.80 -5.65
N ASP A 24 -14.80 0.53 -6.02
CA ASP A 24 -14.92 -0.63 -5.13
C ASP A 24 -13.73 -1.56 -5.33
N VAL A 25 -13.48 -2.43 -4.36
CA VAL A 25 -12.45 -3.48 -4.41
C VAL A 25 -13.02 -4.76 -3.84
N GLU A 26 -12.97 -5.82 -4.64
CA GLU A 26 -13.46 -7.12 -4.22
C GLU A 26 -12.46 -7.86 -3.32
N PRO A 27 -12.93 -8.76 -2.45
CA PRO A 27 -12.05 -9.62 -1.66
C PRO A 27 -11.11 -10.44 -2.56
N GLY A 28 -9.81 -10.48 -2.22
CA GLY A 28 -8.81 -11.21 -2.98
C GLY A 28 -8.37 -10.53 -4.29
N GLU A 29 -8.84 -9.32 -4.57
CA GLU A 29 -8.41 -8.56 -5.74
C GLU A 29 -7.00 -7.98 -5.59
N PHE A 30 -6.22 -7.94 -6.69
CA PHE A 30 -4.98 -7.18 -6.79
C PHE A 30 -5.22 -5.94 -7.66
N LEU A 31 -5.66 -4.85 -7.02
CA LEU A 31 -5.91 -3.57 -7.68
C LEU A 31 -4.65 -2.69 -7.68
N ILE A 32 -4.26 -2.20 -8.85
CA ILE A 32 -3.16 -1.24 -8.97
C ILE A 32 -3.69 0.16 -9.30
N ILE A 33 -3.12 1.17 -8.62
CA ILE A 33 -3.40 2.58 -8.83
C ILE A 33 -2.24 3.18 -9.57
N ILE A 34 -2.49 3.73 -10.78
CA ILE A 34 -1.49 4.41 -11.59
C ILE A 34 -1.77 5.92 -11.67
N GLY A 35 -0.76 6.69 -12.08
CA GLY A 35 -0.83 8.14 -12.27
C GLY A 35 0.48 8.83 -11.92
N LEU A 36 0.64 10.08 -12.30
CA LEU A 36 1.84 10.87 -12.03
C LEU A 36 2.10 11.06 -10.52
N SER A 37 3.33 11.48 -10.20
CA SER A 37 3.62 12.01 -8.87
C SER A 37 2.67 13.17 -8.55
N GLY A 38 2.17 13.24 -7.31
CA GLY A 38 1.17 14.25 -6.93
C GLY A 38 -0.27 13.99 -7.40
N SER A 39 -0.58 12.94 -8.16
CA SER A 39 -1.95 12.67 -8.63
C SER A 39 -2.96 12.27 -7.53
N GLY A 40 -2.51 12.09 -6.28
CA GLY A 40 -3.37 11.75 -5.14
C GLY A 40 -3.31 10.29 -4.67
N LYS A 41 -2.51 9.40 -5.29
CA LYS A 41 -2.43 7.96 -4.97
C LYS A 41 -2.14 7.69 -3.48
N SER A 42 -1.07 8.26 -2.95
CA SER A 42 -0.70 8.11 -1.53
C SER A 42 -1.75 8.69 -0.60
N THR A 43 -2.37 9.82 -0.95
CA THR A 43 -3.47 10.41 -0.18
C THR A 43 -4.67 9.48 -0.16
N LEU A 44 -5.02 8.85 -1.29
CA LEU A 44 -6.11 7.88 -1.38
C LEU A 44 -5.87 6.69 -0.45
N LEU A 45 -4.70 6.04 -0.54
CA LEU A 45 -4.35 4.90 0.31
C LEU A 45 -4.38 5.29 1.81
N ARG A 46 -3.86 6.46 2.16
CA ARG A 46 -3.86 6.95 3.55
C ARG A 46 -5.25 7.34 4.05
N CYS A 47 -6.14 7.79 3.18
CA CYS A 47 -7.55 8.00 3.54
C CYS A 47 -8.26 6.68 3.81
N ILE A 48 -8.02 5.63 3.00
CA ILE A 48 -8.63 4.31 3.19
C ILE A 48 -8.29 3.74 4.58
N ASN A 49 -7.05 3.87 5.02
CA ASN A 49 -6.63 3.44 6.36
C ASN A 49 -6.85 4.52 7.45
N ARG A 50 -7.52 5.64 7.11
CA ARG A 50 -7.73 6.77 8.05
C ARG A 50 -6.45 7.27 8.73
N LEU A 51 -5.28 7.14 8.09
CA LEU A 51 -4.07 7.89 8.48
C LEU A 51 -4.21 9.38 8.16
N ILE A 52 -5.05 9.69 7.16
CA ILE A 52 -5.49 11.04 6.80
C ILE A 52 -7.02 11.02 6.78
N ASP A 53 -7.66 11.96 7.48
CA ASP A 53 -9.11 12.10 7.42
C ASP A 53 -9.52 12.73 6.09
N PRO A 54 -10.47 12.12 5.35
CA PRO A 54 -11.05 12.77 4.17
C PRO A 54 -11.84 14.04 4.58
N THR A 55 -12.01 14.96 3.63
CA THR A 55 -12.82 16.17 3.83
C THR A 55 -14.30 15.90 3.59
N ALA A 56 -14.61 15.03 2.62
CA ALA A 56 -15.97 14.59 2.29
C ALA A 56 -15.96 13.18 1.67
N GLY A 57 -17.15 12.60 1.53
CA GLY A 57 -17.33 11.25 1.01
C GLY A 57 -17.29 10.19 2.09
N LYS A 58 -17.36 8.92 1.69
CA LYS A 58 -17.39 7.77 2.59
C LYS A 58 -16.44 6.65 2.13
N ILE A 59 -15.93 5.93 3.10
CA ILE A 59 -15.18 4.69 2.90
C ILE A 59 -15.88 3.61 3.72
N LEU A 60 -16.33 2.56 3.07
CA LEU A 60 -16.98 1.41 3.71
C LEU A 60 -16.04 0.21 3.65
N TRP A 61 -15.83 -0.44 4.78
CA TRP A 61 -15.11 -1.70 4.90
C TRP A 61 -16.08 -2.78 5.42
N ASP A 62 -16.41 -3.74 4.55
CA ASP A 62 -17.46 -4.74 4.83
C ASP A 62 -18.76 -4.10 5.37
N GLY A 63 -19.19 -3.01 4.77
CA GLY A 63 -20.39 -2.25 5.16
C GLY A 63 -20.21 -1.31 6.37
N VAL A 64 -19.07 -1.37 7.07
CA VAL A 64 -18.78 -0.47 8.20
C VAL A 64 -18.18 0.84 7.68
N ASP A 65 -18.75 1.98 8.10
CA ASP A 65 -18.26 3.31 7.70
C ASP A 65 -16.96 3.66 8.41
N VAL A 66 -15.84 3.46 7.72
CA VAL A 66 -14.48 3.79 8.20
C VAL A 66 -14.36 5.28 8.49
N THR A 67 -15.04 6.15 7.75
CA THR A 67 -14.95 7.60 7.91
C THR A 67 -15.63 8.10 9.19
N ALA A 68 -16.66 7.40 9.64
CA ALA A 68 -17.37 7.68 10.88
C ALA A 68 -16.76 7.00 12.11
N ALA A 69 -16.09 5.84 11.92
CA ALA A 69 -15.53 5.01 12.99
C ALA A 69 -14.59 5.80 13.91
N ARG A 70 -14.60 5.50 15.21
CA ARG A 70 -13.75 6.14 16.23
C ARG A 70 -13.22 5.10 17.23
N GLY A 71 -12.20 5.48 17.98
CA GLY A 71 -11.70 4.69 19.11
C GLY A 71 -11.40 3.24 18.77
N GLU A 72 -12.01 2.30 19.50
CA GLU A 72 -11.75 0.87 19.33
C GLU A 72 -12.32 0.31 18.02
N GLU A 73 -13.41 0.86 17.50
CA GLU A 73 -13.96 0.45 16.20
C GLU A 73 -12.97 0.74 15.07
N LEU A 74 -12.43 1.95 14.98
CA LEU A 74 -11.40 2.31 14.01
C LEU A 74 -10.12 1.46 14.19
N ARG A 75 -9.75 1.16 15.44
CA ARG A 75 -8.61 0.29 15.75
C ARG A 75 -8.84 -1.13 15.22
N LYS A 76 -10.06 -1.69 15.38
CA LYS A 76 -10.43 -3.01 14.84
C LYS A 76 -10.35 -3.05 13.32
N ILE A 77 -10.83 -2.00 12.64
CA ILE A 77 -10.74 -1.89 11.17
C ILE A 77 -9.26 -1.83 10.74
N ARG A 78 -8.45 -0.99 11.37
CA ARG A 78 -7.01 -0.85 11.05
C ARG A 78 -6.21 -2.12 11.27
N ARG A 79 -6.61 -3.02 12.17
CA ARG A 79 -5.99 -4.36 12.31
C ARG A 79 -6.17 -5.21 11.05
N GLN A 80 -7.29 -5.03 10.34
CA GLN A 80 -7.59 -5.78 9.12
C GLN A 80 -6.94 -5.21 7.86
N ILE A 81 -6.36 -4.01 7.94
CA ILE A 81 -5.78 -3.29 6.81
C ILE A 81 -4.30 -3.02 7.11
N GLY A 82 -3.42 -3.86 6.59
CA GLY A 82 -1.97 -3.67 6.68
C GLY A 82 -1.50 -2.56 5.75
N MET A 83 -0.42 -1.85 6.09
CA MET A 83 0.16 -0.83 5.23
C MET A 83 1.66 -1.02 5.05
N VAL A 84 2.08 -1.02 3.78
CA VAL A 84 3.47 -1.04 3.33
C VAL A 84 3.77 0.34 2.75
N PHE A 85 4.79 1.01 3.28
CA PHE A 85 5.13 2.40 2.95
C PHE A 85 6.32 2.47 2.00
N GLN A 86 6.37 3.51 1.19
CA GLN A 86 7.49 3.83 0.30
C GLN A 86 8.81 3.99 1.08
N GLN A 87 8.81 4.72 2.20
CA GLN A 87 9.99 4.99 3.03
C GLN A 87 10.21 3.94 4.14
N PHE A 88 9.76 2.71 3.97
CA PHE A 88 9.89 1.57 4.90
C PHE A 88 9.35 1.86 6.32
N ASN A 89 9.54 3.05 6.87
CA ASN A 89 9.12 3.50 8.21
C ASN A 89 9.57 2.53 9.33
N LEU A 90 10.81 2.06 9.26
CA LEU A 90 11.42 1.21 10.28
C LEU A 90 12.18 2.05 11.31
N VAL A 91 12.12 1.60 12.56
CA VAL A 91 12.97 2.15 13.62
C VAL A 91 14.39 1.64 13.40
N LYS A 92 15.25 2.47 12.81
CA LYS A 92 16.58 2.10 12.29
C LYS A 92 17.51 1.45 13.32
N ARG A 93 17.45 1.88 14.59
CA ARG A 93 18.29 1.38 15.70
C ARG A 93 17.70 0.15 16.39
N SER A 94 16.47 -0.23 16.07
CA SER A 94 15.83 -1.43 16.63
C SER A 94 16.12 -2.66 15.76
N SER A 95 16.03 -3.85 16.37
CA SER A 95 16.16 -5.10 15.63
C SER A 95 15.02 -5.30 14.62
N VAL A 96 15.28 -6.13 13.61
CA VAL A 96 14.30 -6.52 12.60
C VAL A 96 13.06 -7.10 13.26
N ILE A 97 13.22 -8.06 14.16
CA ILE A 97 12.09 -8.67 14.87
C ILE A 97 11.29 -7.65 15.70
N THR A 98 11.93 -6.67 16.32
CA THR A 98 11.25 -5.60 17.06
C THR A 98 10.41 -4.73 16.13
N ASN A 99 10.92 -4.41 14.93
CA ASN A 99 10.17 -3.68 13.91
C ASN A 99 8.94 -4.47 13.44
N VAL A 100 9.07 -5.79 13.26
CA VAL A 100 7.96 -6.66 12.86
C VAL A 100 6.92 -6.75 13.98
N LEU A 101 7.34 -6.96 15.21
CA LEU A 101 6.47 -6.99 16.38
C LEU A 101 5.64 -5.71 16.57
N ALA A 102 6.13 -4.56 16.12
CA ALA A 102 5.36 -3.31 16.14
C ALA A 102 4.03 -3.40 15.37
N GLY A 103 3.91 -4.28 14.38
CA GLY A 103 2.64 -4.57 13.70
C GLY A 103 1.57 -5.14 14.65
N ARG A 104 1.96 -5.70 15.80
CA ARG A 104 1.05 -6.27 16.80
C ARG A 104 0.52 -5.24 17.81
N LEU A 105 1.03 -4.01 17.80
CA LEU A 105 0.61 -2.94 18.73
C LEU A 105 -0.90 -2.66 18.68
N GLY A 106 -1.55 -2.87 17.54
CA GLY A 106 -3.00 -2.79 17.43
C GLY A 106 -3.76 -3.73 18.34
N TYR A 107 -3.17 -4.84 18.80
CA TYR A 107 -3.77 -5.85 19.67
C TYR A 107 -3.38 -5.70 21.13
N ALA A 108 -2.32 -4.95 21.43
CA ALA A 108 -1.84 -4.77 22.79
C ALA A 108 -2.80 -3.89 23.60
N PRO A 109 -3.06 -4.23 24.89
CA PRO A 109 -3.78 -3.34 25.79
C PRO A 109 -3.07 -1.98 25.91
N PRO A 110 -3.81 -0.87 26.16
CA PRO A 110 -3.21 0.42 26.46
C PRO A 110 -2.22 0.27 27.63
N GLY A 111 -1.00 0.76 27.47
CA GLY A 111 0.07 0.68 28.47
C GLY A 111 1.01 -0.54 28.34
N ALA A 112 0.57 -1.69 27.87
CA ALA A 112 1.46 -2.86 27.66
C ALA A 112 2.52 -2.61 26.59
N SER A 113 2.21 -1.77 25.60
CA SER A 113 3.13 -1.35 24.55
C SER A 113 4.32 -0.51 25.03
N LEU A 114 4.18 0.21 26.14
CA LEU A 114 5.24 1.04 26.74
C LEU A 114 6.43 0.20 27.22
N PHE A 115 6.19 -1.05 27.64
CA PHE A 115 7.22 -1.93 28.17
C PHE A 115 7.83 -2.88 27.14
N HIS A 116 7.48 -2.77 25.84
CA HIS A 116 7.97 -3.64 24.75
C HIS A 116 7.85 -5.15 25.06
N ARG A 117 6.91 -5.54 25.92
CA ARG A 117 6.66 -6.93 26.30
C ARG A 117 5.61 -7.53 25.38
N PHE A 118 6.08 -8.26 24.37
CA PHE A 118 5.20 -9.05 23.50
C PHE A 118 5.10 -10.48 24.03
N PRO A 119 3.90 -11.08 24.02
CA PRO A 119 3.71 -12.50 24.32
C PRO A 119 4.61 -13.40 23.47
N ALA A 120 4.93 -14.60 23.96
CA ALA A 120 5.74 -15.56 23.21
C ALA A 120 5.11 -15.90 21.86
N ILE A 121 3.78 -16.01 21.81
CA ILE A 121 3.03 -16.27 20.57
C ILE A 121 3.25 -15.17 19.51
N ASP A 122 3.33 -13.90 19.90
CA ASP A 122 3.58 -12.81 18.95
C ASP A 122 5.01 -12.87 18.39
N ARG A 123 5.98 -13.34 19.20
CA ARG A 123 7.36 -13.56 18.72
C ARG A 123 7.43 -14.70 17.71
N GLU A 124 6.70 -15.78 17.95
CA GLU A 124 6.61 -16.88 17.00
C GLU A 124 5.96 -16.43 15.69
N LEU A 125 4.86 -15.69 15.76
CA LEU A 125 4.20 -15.09 14.59
C LEU A 125 5.14 -14.16 13.83
N ALA A 126 5.97 -13.35 14.53
CA ALA A 126 6.93 -12.46 13.90
C ALA A 126 8.02 -13.24 13.14
N LEU A 127 8.52 -14.34 13.70
CA LEU A 127 9.48 -15.22 13.02
C LEU A 127 8.86 -15.88 11.79
N LYS A 128 7.62 -16.36 11.86
CA LYS A 128 6.88 -16.89 10.71
C LYS A 128 6.67 -15.81 9.63
N ALA A 129 6.33 -14.58 10.03
CA ALA A 129 6.18 -13.48 9.08
C ALA A 129 7.51 -13.11 8.40
N LEU A 130 8.63 -13.16 9.13
CA LEU A 130 9.97 -12.96 8.58
C LEU A 130 10.39 -14.09 7.64
N ASP A 131 10.04 -15.32 7.94
CA ASP A 131 10.30 -16.48 7.11
C ASP A 131 9.62 -16.35 5.74
N ARG A 132 8.36 -15.93 5.73
CA ARG A 132 7.57 -15.69 4.49
C ARG A 132 8.19 -14.68 3.53
N VAL A 133 8.99 -13.76 4.03
CA VAL A 133 9.69 -12.75 3.22
C VAL A 133 11.20 -13.01 3.08
N GLY A 134 11.67 -14.20 3.52
CA GLY A 134 13.07 -14.61 3.44
C GLY A 134 14.02 -13.76 4.30
N MET A 135 13.58 -13.37 5.51
CA MET A 135 14.32 -12.49 6.43
C MET A 135 14.52 -13.09 7.82
N HIS A 136 14.24 -14.38 7.99
CA HIS A 136 14.33 -15.05 9.30
C HIS A 136 15.75 -15.00 9.89
N ASP A 137 16.78 -15.24 9.08
CA ASP A 137 18.20 -15.21 9.47
C ASP A 137 18.68 -13.83 9.96
N LYS A 138 17.96 -12.78 9.59
CA LYS A 138 18.28 -11.39 9.93
C LYS A 138 17.45 -10.82 11.09
N ALA A 139 16.62 -11.66 11.75
CA ALA A 139 15.68 -11.23 12.80
C ALA A 139 16.36 -10.40 13.92
N ARG A 140 17.61 -10.70 14.26
CA ARG A 140 18.37 -10.02 15.33
C ARG A 140 19.19 -8.82 14.86
N LYS A 141 19.38 -8.62 13.51
CA LYS A 141 20.10 -7.46 12.97
C LYS A 141 19.32 -6.17 13.22
N GLN A 142 20.04 -5.05 13.29
CA GLN A 142 19.40 -3.75 13.33
C GLN A 142 18.87 -3.37 11.93
N ALA A 143 17.72 -2.69 11.86
CA ALA A 143 17.12 -2.32 10.59
C ALA A 143 18.01 -1.41 9.73
N ARG A 144 18.91 -0.61 10.34
CA ARG A 144 19.90 0.23 9.64
C ARG A 144 20.97 -0.56 8.87
N GLU A 145 21.16 -1.84 9.19
CA GLU A 145 22.14 -2.73 8.56
C GLU A 145 21.61 -3.40 7.29
N LEU A 146 20.34 -3.16 6.98
CA LEU A 146 19.64 -3.79 5.87
C LEU A 146 19.71 -2.94 4.61
N SER A 147 19.79 -3.58 3.43
CA SER A 147 19.56 -2.93 2.14
C SER A 147 18.10 -2.44 2.01
N GLY A 148 17.82 -1.55 1.05
CA GLY A 148 16.47 -1.04 0.81
C GLY A 148 15.44 -2.15 0.56
N GLY A 149 15.75 -3.12 -0.31
CA GLY A 149 14.86 -4.26 -0.56
C GLY A 149 14.64 -5.13 0.69
N GLN A 150 15.67 -5.31 1.54
CA GLN A 150 15.53 -6.02 2.80
C GLN A 150 14.65 -5.24 3.79
N GLN A 151 14.81 -3.92 3.88
CA GLN A 151 13.94 -3.06 4.70
C GLN A 151 12.49 -3.13 4.24
N GLN A 152 12.25 -3.18 2.93
CA GLN A 152 10.90 -3.32 2.38
C GLN A 152 10.26 -4.66 2.73
N ARG A 153 11.01 -5.77 2.64
CA ARG A 153 10.53 -7.09 3.08
C ARG A 153 10.17 -7.10 4.57
N VAL A 154 10.96 -6.43 5.42
CA VAL A 154 10.62 -6.25 6.85
C VAL A 154 9.34 -5.42 7.00
N GLY A 155 9.11 -4.41 6.15
CA GLY A 155 7.86 -3.64 6.10
C GLY A 155 6.64 -4.52 5.78
N ILE A 156 6.79 -5.45 4.83
CA ILE A 156 5.73 -6.44 4.51
C ILE A 156 5.51 -7.38 5.70
N ALA A 157 6.56 -7.94 6.29
CA ALA A 157 6.44 -8.80 7.47
C ALA A 157 5.74 -8.09 8.64
N ARG A 158 6.03 -6.80 8.86
CA ARG A 158 5.33 -5.97 9.86
C ARG A 158 3.84 -5.83 9.56
N ALA A 159 3.47 -5.64 8.29
CA ALA A 159 2.07 -5.58 7.88
C ALA A 159 1.36 -6.93 8.14
N LEU A 160 2.02 -8.06 7.85
CA LEU A 160 1.49 -9.41 8.11
C LEU A 160 1.20 -9.69 9.58
N MET A 161 1.92 -9.06 10.51
CA MET A 161 1.65 -9.19 11.95
C MET A 161 0.27 -8.73 12.37
N GLN A 162 -0.40 -7.90 11.56
CA GLN A 162 -1.77 -7.50 11.78
C GLN A 162 -2.77 -8.61 11.41
N GLN A 163 -2.33 -9.67 10.73
CA GLN A 163 -3.18 -10.71 10.13
C GLN A 163 -4.23 -10.04 9.22
N PRO A 164 -3.79 -9.22 8.25
CA PRO A 164 -4.66 -8.35 7.50
C PRO A 164 -5.48 -9.12 6.46
N ARG A 165 -6.67 -8.61 6.16
CA ARG A 165 -7.48 -9.05 5.02
C ARG A 165 -7.21 -8.21 3.76
N MET A 166 -6.57 -7.03 3.95
CA MET A 166 -6.13 -6.14 2.87
C MET A 166 -4.74 -5.58 3.19
N ILE A 167 -3.92 -5.45 2.15
CA ILE A 167 -2.65 -4.70 2.21
C ILE A 167 -2.75 -3.50 1.28
N LEU A 168 -2.49 -2.32 1.84
CA LEU A 168 -2.27 -1.08 1.10
C LEU A 168 -0.77 -0.89 0.91
N ALA A 169 -0.29 -0.84 -0.33
CA ALA A 169 1.12 -0.67 -0.64
C ALA A 169 1.34 0.67 -1.38
N ASP A 170 1.91 1.63 -0.67
CA ASP A 170 2.17 2.98 -1.17
C ASP A 170 3.57 3.02 -1.81
N GLU A 171 3.63 2.91 -3.15
CA GLU A 171 4.85 2.90 -3.96
C GLU A 171 5.95 1.96 -3.42
N PRO A 172 5.64 0.68 -3.18
CA PRO A 172 6.52 -0.22 -2.43
C PRO A 172 7.85 -0.53 -3.12
N VAL A 173 8.03 -0.11 -4.37
CA VAL A 173 9.21 -0.41 -5.21
C VAL A 173 9.88 0.82 -5.81
N ALA A 174 9.45 2.04 -5.46
CA ALA A 174 9.89 3.28 -6.12
C ALA A 174 11.42 3.54 -6.05
N SER A 175 12.09 3.04 -5.01
CA SER A 175 13.52 3.25 -4.78
C SER A 175 14.36 1.98 -5.00
N LEU A 176 13.82 0.99 -5.69
CA LEU A 176 14.46 -0.32 -5.88
C LEU A 176 14.82 -0.54 -7.34
N ASP A 177 15.87 -1.32 -7.57
CA ASP A 177 16.19 -1.81 -8.91
C ASP A 177 15.11 -2.78 -9.43
N PRO A 178 15.04 -3.04 -10.75
CA PRO A 178 13.99 -3.88 -11.33
C PRO A 178 13.92 -5.29 -10.75
N VAL A 179 15.06 -5.92 -10.41
CA VAL A 179 15.08 -7.28 -9.86
C VAL A 179 14.47 -7.30 -8.46
N LEU A 180 14.84 -6.34 -7.61
CA LEU A 180 14.26 -6.19 -6.29
C LEU A 180 12.79 -5.79 -6.35
N ALA A 181 12.38 -4.95 -7.31
CA ALA A 181 10.98 -4.57 -7.52
C ALA A 181 10.10 -5.80 -7.81
N HIS A 182 10.54 -6.68 -8.72
CA HIS A 182 9.86 -7.95 -8.98
C HIS A 182 9.81 -8.85 -7.75
N SER A 183 10.90 -8.92 -6.98
CA SER A 183 10.92 -9.70 -5.74
C SER A 183 9.90 -9.20 -4.72
N ILE A 184 9.79 -7.88 -4.52
CA ILE A 184 8.83 -7.28 -3.56
C ILE A 184 7.39 -7.50 -4.01
N LEU A 185 7.08 -7.25 -5.29
CA LEU A 185 5.73 -7.48 -5.82
C LEU A 185 5.39 -8.97 -5.85
N GLY A 186 6.36 -9.83 -6.09
CA GLY A 186 6.20 -11.29 -6.00
C GLY A 186 5.78 -11.74 -4.59
N HIS A 187 6.33 -11.15 -3.53
CA HIS A 187 5.85 -11.43 -2.17
C HIS A 187 4.39 -10.99 -1.99
N LEU A 188 3.98 -9.82 -2.50
CA LEU A 188 2.58 -9.38 -2.43
C LEU A 188 1.66 -10.27 -3.28
N GLU A 189 2.11 -10.73 -4.45
CA GLU A 189 1.37 -11.66 -5.31
C GLU A 189 1.14 -13.01 -4.60
N VAL A 190 2.16 -13.57 -3.94
CA VAL A 190 2.03 -14.81 -3.15
C VAL A 190 0.99 -14.64 -2.05
N LEU A 191 1.04 -13.54 -1.28
CA LEU A 191 0.08 -13.23 -0.23
C LEU A 191 -1.35 -13.09 -0.78
N ASN A 192 -1.50 -12.50 -1.95
CA ASN A 192 -2.80 -12.35 -2.61
C ASN A 192 -3.35 -13.71 -3.06
N ARG A 193 -2.52 -14.53 -3.71
CA ARG A 193 -2.98 -15.80 -4.32
C ARG A 193 -3.17 -16.92 -3.30
N GLU A 194 -2.28 -17.04 -2.31
CA GLU A 194 -2.28 -18.15 -1.35
C GLU A 194 -3.15 -17.83 -0.12
N ASP A 195 -3.08 -16.60 0.40
CA ASP A 195 -3.83 -16.21 1.60
C ASP A 195 -5.11 -15.44 1.28
N HIS A 196 -5.41 -15.22 -0.01
CA HIS A 196 -6.56 -14.41 -0.46
C HIS A 196 -6.59 -13.00 0.13
N ILE A 197 -5.42 -12.43 0.45
CA ILE A 197 -5.31 -11.05 0.93
C ILE A 197 -5.55 -10.11 -0.26
N THR A 198 -6.50 -9.19 -0.10
CA THR A 198 -6.73 -8.12 -1.07
C THR A 198 -5.52 -7.18 -1.09
N VAL A 199 -5.04 -6.79 -2.28
CA VAL A 199 -3.90 -5.87 -2.41
C VAL A 199 -4.31 -4.63 -3.17
N LEU A 200 -4.10 -3.47 -2.57
CA LEU A 200 -4.19 -2.16 -3.21
C LEU A 200 -2.79 -1.56 -3.29
N CYS A 201 -2.24 -1.43 -4.50
CA CYS A 201 -0.86 -1.02 -4.71
C CYS A 201 -0.77 0.19 -5.64
N SER A 202 -0.06 1.25 -5.24
CA SER A 202 0.29 2.33 -6.16
C SER A 202 1.61 2.02 -6.86
N LEU A 203 1.63 2.16 -8.19
CA LEU A 203 2.80 1.92 -9.03
C LEU A 203 2.94 2.98 -10.12
N HIS A 204 4.20 3.19 -10.58
CA HIS A 204 4.53 4.08 -11.69
C HIS A 204 5.02 3.31 -12.94
N TYR A 205 5.46 2.05 -12.80
CA TYR A 205 6.05 1.24 -13.87
C TYR A 205 4.99 0.39 -14.54
N LEU A 206 4.68 0.66 -15.82
CA LEU A 206 3.60 -0.02 -16.55
C LEU A 206 3.88 -1.51 -16.81
N ASP A 207 5.12 -1.92 -16.95
CA ASP A 207 5.54 -3.31 -17.07
C ASP A 207 5.16 -4.12 -15.82
N LEU A 208 5.41 -3.55 -14.64
CA LEU A 208 4.99 -4.16 -13.36
C LEU A 208 3.45 -4.19 -13.24
N VAL A 209 2.76 -3.13 -13.68
CA VAL A 209 1.29 -3.10 -13.70
C VAL A 209 0.74 -4.23 -14.57
N GLN A 210 1.27 -4.41 -15.78
CA GLN A 210 0.86 -5.47 -16.71
C GLN A 210 1.11 -6.88 -16.15
N ARG A 211 2.13 -7.05 -15.31
CA ARG A 211 2.50 -8.34 -14.76
C ARG A 211 1.66 -8.73 -13.54
N TYR A 212 1.31 -7.79 -12.68
CA TYR A 212 0.76 -8.09 -11.35
C TYR A 212 -0.71 -7.70 -11.16
N ALA A 213 -1.24 -6.74 -11.92
CA ALA A 213 -2.60 -6.27 -11.72
C ALA A 213 -3.67 -7.28 -12.17
N SER A 214 -4.70 -7.46 -11.39
CA SER A 214 -5.98 -7.98 -11.89
C SER A 214 -6.85 -6.85 -12.47
N ARG A 215 -6.90 -5.71 -11.78
CA ARG A 215 -7.57 -4.49 -12.22
C ARG A 215 -6.70 -3.26 -11.95
N VAL A 216 -6.91 -2.22 -12.73
CA VAL A 216 -6.14 -0.97 -12.67
C VAL A 216 -7.08 0.22 -12.67
N ILE A 217 -6.76 1.22 -11.84
CA ILE A 217 -7.40 2.54 -11.88
C ILE A 217 -6.34 3.62 -12.10
N GLY A 218 -6.67 4.62 -12.93
CA GLY A 218 -5.83 5.76 -13.23
C GLY A 218 -6.29 7.01 -12.49
N LEU A 219 -5.37 7.66 -11.76
CA LEU A 219 -5.61 8.94 -11.09
C LEU A 219 -4.84 10.06 -11.75
N ARG A 220 -5.54 11.19 -12.00
CA ARG A 220 -4.96 12.46 -12.42
C ARG A 220 -5.58 13.62 -11.65
N GLU A 221 -4.77 14.48 -11.09
CA GLU A 221 -5.20 15.70 -10.35
C GLU A 221 -6.29 15.41 -9.29
N GLY A 222 -6.14 14.30 -8.58
CA GLY A 222 -7.07 13.85 -7.56
C GLY A 222 -8.38 13.24 -8.08
N ARG A 223 -8.55 13.05 -9.39
CA ARG A 223 -9.73 12.43 -10.00
C ARG A 223 -9.40 11.04 -10.52
N LEU A 224 -10.38 10.15 -10.46
CA LEU A 224 -10.32 8.87 -11.16
C LEU A 224 -10.71 9.12 -12.62
N VAL A 225 -9.74 8.99 -13.52
CA VAL A 225 -9.91 9.27 -14.95
C VAL A 225 -9.96 8.01 -15.82
N TRP A 226 -9.42 6.90 -15.34
CA TRP A 226 -9.36 5.67 -16.12
C TRP A 226 -9.59 4.42 -15.27
N ARG A 227 -10.16 3.37 -15.89
CA ARG A 227 -10.35 2.04 -15.29
C ARG A 227 -10.12 0.98 -16.36
N GLY A 228 -9.51 -0.15 -15.98
CA GLY A 228 -9.29 -1.28 -16.86
C GLY A 228 -8.59 -2.43 -16.17
N THR A 229 -8.14 -3.39 -16.96
CA THR A 229 -7.38 -4.57 -16.56
C THR A 229 -5.91 -4.44 -16.98
N ALA A 230 -5.07 -5.42 -16.60
CA ALA A 230 -3.70 -5.50 -17.10
C ALA A 230 -3.66 -5.61 -18.66
N GLU A 231 -4.65 -6.27 -19.26
CA GLU A 231 -4.74 -6.39 -20.72
C GLU A 231 -5.07 -5.05 -21.37
N ASP A 232 -5.96 -4.26 -20.75
CA ASP A 232 -6.28 -2.92 -21.24
C ASP A 232 -5.07 -1.98 -21.21
N ILE A 233 -4.16 -2.15 -20.23
CA ILE A 233 -2.88 -1.43 -20.18
C ILE A 233 -2.00 -1.77 -21.40
N ARG A 234 -1.96 -3.04 -21.82
CA ARG A 234 -1.19 -3.45 -23.01
C ARG A 234 -1.73 -2.82 -24.29
N ARG A 235 -3.05 -2.70 -24.39
CA ARG A 235 -3.78 -2.14 -25.54
C ARG A 235 -4.07 -0.65 -25.42
N MET A 236 -3.61 0.00 -24.35
CA MET A 236 -3.87 1.40 -24.07
C MET A 236 -3.41 2.28 -25.25
N THR A 237 -4.31 3.11 -25.76
CA THR A 237 -4.00 4.09 -26.80
C THR A 237 -3.19 5.26 -26.23
N ASP A 238 -2.53 6.04 -27.11
CA ASP A 238 -1.82 7.25 -26.69
C ASP A 238 -2.77 8.29 -26.07
N ALA A 239 -4.02 8.36 -26.53
CA ALA A 239 -5.03 9.23 -25.95
C ALA A 239 -5.35 8.85 -24.50
N GLN A 240 -5.60 7.58 -24.23
CA GLN A 240 -5.83 7.06 -22.86
C GLN A 240 -4.59 7.24 -21.97
N PHE A 241 -3.40 7.06 -22.55
CA PHE A 241 -2.15 7.29 -21.81
C PHE A 241 -2.02 8.77 -21.41
N ARG A 242 -2.29 9.71 -22.33
CA ARG A 242 -2.29 11.15 -22.02
C ARG A 242 -3.38 11.55 -21.03
N GLU A 243 -4.51 10.89 -21.05
CA GLU A 243 -5.57 11.12 -20.05
C GLU A 243 -5.08 10.89 -18.62
N ILE A 244 -4.25 9.84 -18.40
CA ILE A 244 -3.70 9.50 -17.09
C ILE A 244 -2.45 10.32 -16.75
N TYR A 245 -1.54 10.47 -17.74
CA TYR A 245 -0.20 11.00 -17.51
C TYR A 245 0.01 12.42 -18.03
N GLY A 246 -0.98 13.03 -18.70
CA GLY A 246 -0.92 14.38 -19.27
C GLY A 246 -0.38 14.41 -20.69
N GLU A 247 -0.55 15.56 -21.36
CA GLU A 247 -0.20 15.74 -22.78
C GLU A 247 1.30 15.66 -23.05
N GLU A 248 2.14 16.04 -22.08
CA GLU A 248 3.60 16.04 -22.20
C GLU A 248 4.24 14.67 -21.93
N ALA A 249 3.45 13.70 -21.46
CA ALA A 249 3.96 12.38 -21.14
C ALA A 249 4.23 11.57 -22.41
N VAL A 250 5.45 11.01 -22.50
CA VAL A 250 5.87 10.15 -23.61
C VAL A 250 6.00 8.72 -23.13
N ARG A 251 5.40 7.78 -23.85
CA ARG A 251 5.63 6.33 -23.66
C ARG A 251 7.06 6.00 -24.08
N THR A 252 7.90 5.60 -23.13
CA THR A 252 9.21 5.02 -23.47
C THR A 252 9.06 3.52 -23.68
N SER A 253 9.87 2.95 -24.59
CA SER A 253 9.91 1.52 -24.89
C SER A 253 10.31 0.63 -23.69
N ALA A 254 10.75 1.24 -22.59
CA ALA A 254 11.14 0.57 -21.33
C ALA A 254 10.05 0.62 -20.23
N GLY A 255 8.80 0.96 -20.57
CA GLY A 255 7.70 0.97 -19.59
C GLY A 255 7.77 2.08 -18.53
N ARG A 256 8.73 3.00 -18.62
CA ARG A 256 8.83 4.17 -17.73
C ARG A 256 8.04 5.34 -18.30
N THR A 257 7.29 6.03 -17.47
CA THR A 257 6.77 7.35 -17.81
C THR A 257 7.93 8.36 -17.77
N ALA A 258 8.37 8.87 -18.91
CA ALA A 258 9.24 10.04 -18.95
C ALA A 258 8.36 11.28 -18.82
N GLY A 259 8.45 11.96 -17.72
CA GLY A 259 7.75 13.21 -17.48
C GLY A 259 7.96 13.68 -16.07
N ALA A 260 8.66 14.82 -15.96
CA ALA A 260 8.93 15.60 -14.76
C ALA A 260 9.92 14.98 -13.73
N GLU A 261 11.17 15.23 -13.95
CA GLU A 261 12.06 15.55 -12.83
C GLU A 261 11.65 16.92 -12.25
N PRO A 262 11.81 17.10 -10.91
CA PRO A 262 11.39 18.31 -10.21
C PRO A 262 12.16 19.55 -10.59
#